data_cfa0f5cccbf00527d88d0c83df3ad3b7
#
_entry.id   cfa0f5cccbf00527d88d0c83df3ad3b7
#
_cell.length_a   1.000
_cell.length_b   1.000
_cell.length_c   1.000
_cell.angle_alpha   90.00
_cell.angle_beta   90.00
_cell.angle_gamma   90.00
#
_symmetry.space_group_name_H-M   'P 1'
#
loop_
_entity.id
_entity.type
_entity.pdbx_description
1 polymer ?
#
loop_
_entity_poly.entity_id
_entity_poly.type
_entity_poly.pdbx_seq_one_letter_code
_entity_poly.pdbx_strand_id
1 'polypeptide(L)' 'MSQIIGHISQVIGPVVDVYFEGTDAELMLPSIHDALEIKRPNGKILVVEVQQHIGENTVRTVDRVAHYVHQSSFNLFA' A
#
# COMPACT_ATOMS: atom_id res chain seq x y z
N MET A 1 14.03 4.04 -13.67
CA MET A 1 13.62 3.16 -12.57
C MET A 1 12.11 2.99 -12.61
N SER A 2 11.66 1.77 -12.61
CA SER A 2 10.23 1.51 -12.67
C SER A 2 9.59 1.65 -11.29
N GLN A 3 8.38 2.17 -11.28
CA GLN A 3 7.57 2.22 -10.08
C GLN A 3 6.66 1.00 -10.03
N ILE A 4 6.43 0.48 -8.83
CA ILE A 4 5.45 -0.57 -8.62
C ILE A 4 4.15 0.12 -8.23
N ILE A 5 3.08 -0.26 -8.91
CA ILE A 5 1.76 0.26 -8.62
C ILE A 5 0.93 -0.84 -7.98
N GLY A 6 0.40 -0.55 -6.81
CA GLY A 6 -0.47 -1.47 -6.12
C GLY A 6 -1.90 -0.96 -6.06
N HIS A 7 -2.76 -1.82 -5.55
CA HIS A 7 -4.18 -1.52 -5.36
C HIS A 7 -4.55 -1.79 -3.92
N ILE A 8 -5.33 -0.90 -3.33
CA ILE A 8 -5.84 -1.12 -1.98
C ILE A 8 -6.89 -2.23 -2.05
N SER A 9 -6.65 -3.32 -1.30
CA SER A 9 -7.59 -4.43 -1.27
C SER A 9 -8.47 -4.41 -0.03
N GLN A 10 -8.02 -3.80 1.07
CA GLN A 10 -8.79 -3.75 2.29
C GLN A 10 -8.29 -2.61 3.17
N VAL A 11 -9.22 -1.95 3.86
CA VAL A 11 -8.89 -0.91 4.84
C VAL A 11 -9.64 -1.20 6.13
N ILE A 12 -8.92 -1.31 7.23
CA ILE A 12 -9.50 -1.48 8.56
C ILE A 12 -8.79 -0.50 9.50
N GLY A 13 -9.45 0.60 9.84
CA GLY A 13 -8.84 1.65 10.63
C GLY A 13 -7.54 2.14 9.99
N PRO A 14 -6.42 2.12 10.70
CA PRO A 14 -5.13 2.52 10.15
C PRO A 14 -4.45 1.44 9.32
N VAL A 15 -5.04 0.25 9.24
CA VAL A 15 -4.45 -0.88 8.53
C VAL A 15 -4.94 -0.88 7.09
N VAL A 16 -3.99 -0.94 6.15
CA VAL A 16 -4.29 -0.93 4.71
C VAL A 16 -3.59 -2.13 4.08
N ASP A 17 -4.36 -2.99 3.44
CA ASP A 17 -3.81 -4.10 2.68
C ASP A 17 -3.70 -3.69 1.21
N VAL A 18 -2.54 -3.94 0.62
CA VAL A 18 -2.21 -3.51 -0.74
C VAL A 18 -1.82 -4.71 -1.57
N TYR A 19 -2.47 -4.86 -2.71
CA TYR A 19 -2.23 -5.94 -3.66
C TYR A 19 -1.43 -5.41 -4.86
N PHE A 20 -0.40 -6.14 -5.26
CA PHE A 20 0.43 -5.80 -6.41
C PHE A 20 0.19 -6.79 -7.54
N GLU A 21 -0.10 -6.27 -8.74
CA GLU A 21 -0.37 -7.08 -9.92
C GLU A 21 0.90 -7.42 -10.68
N GLY A 22 0.82 -8.50 -11.47
CA GLY A 22 1.86 -8.87 -12.42
C GLY A 22 2.56 -10.15 -12.05
N THR A 23 3.14 -10.78 -13.06
CA THR A 23 3.85 -12.06 -12.88
C THR A 23 5.12 -11.89 -12.06
N ASP A 24 5.71 -10.71 -12.07
CA ASP A 24 6.92 -10.42 -11.32
C ASP A 24 6.65 -9.74 -9.99
N ALA A 25 5.38 -9.57 -9.63
CA ALA A 25 5.02 -8.83 -8.43
C ALA A 25 5.63 -9.43 -7.17
N GLU A 26 5.68 -10.75 -7.09
CA GLU A 26 6.23 -11.45 -5.93
C GLU A 26 7.70 -11.08 -5.68
N LEU A 27 8.45 -10.88 -6.75
CA LEU A 27 9.87 -10.51 -6.64
C LEU A 27 10.06 -9.04 -6.33
N MET A 28 9.04 -8.23 -6.54
CA MET A 28 9.12 -6.78 -6.43
C MET A 28 8.32 -6.22 -5.27
N LEU A 29 7.80 -7.08 -4.40
CA LEU A 29 7.05 -6.62 -3.24
C LEU A 29 7.92 -5.76 -2.33
N PRO A 30 7.36 -4.67 -1.78
CA PRO A 30 8.09 -3.87 -0.80
C PRO A 30 8.47 -4.72 0.41
N SER A 31 9.60 -4.39 0.99
CA SER A 31 10.09 -5.10 2.18
C SER A 31 9.40 -4.62 3.44
N ILE A 32 9.44 -5.44 4.48
CA ILE A 32 8.99 -5.04 5.81
C ILE A 32 9.70 -3.74 6.18
N HIS A 33 8.93 -2.80 6.71
CA HIS A 33 9.36 -1.45 7.10
C HIS A 33 9.54 -0.47 5.94
N ASP A 34 9.41 -0.90 4.68
CA ASP A 34 9.40 0.06 3.58
C ASP A 34 8.18 0.97 3.69
N ALA A 35 8.37 2.22 3.25
CA ALA A 35 7.28 3.18 3.20
C ALA A 35 6.63 3.17 1.83
N LEU A 36 5.31 3.22 1.81
CA LEU A 36 4.53 3.35 0.59
C LEU A 36 3.75 4.64 0.62
N GLU A 37 3.61 5.28 -0.53
CA GLU A 37 2.83 6.50 -0.65
C GLU A 37 1.49 6.20 -1.30
N ILE A 38 0.42 6.61 -0.64
CA ILE A 38 -0.94 6.49 -1.18
C ILE A 38 -1.38 7.88 -1.59
N LYS A 39 -1.63 8.06 -2.89
CA LYS A 39 -2.07 9.34 -3.40
C LYS A 39 -3.59 9.42 -3.29
N ARG A 40 -4.05 10.37 -2.50
CA ARG A 40 -5.49 10.57 -2.28
C ARG A 40 -6.10 11.43 -3.39
N PRO A 41 -7.43 11.30 -3.61
CA PRO A 41 -8.10 12.12 -4.63
C PRO A 41 -7.99 13.61 -4.37
N ASN A 42 -7.83 14.05 -3.12
CA ASN A 42 -7.70 15.45 -2.76
C ASN A 42 -6.28 16.00 -2.98
N GLY A 43 -5.39 15.21 -3.57
CA GLY A 43 -4.02 15.61 -3.84
C GLY A 43 -3.06 15.40 -2.69
N LYS A 44 -3.54 15.01 -1.53
CA LYS A 44 -2.68 14.72 -0.38
C LYS A 44 -2.09 13.32 -0.49
N ILE A 45 -0.94 13.14 0.14
CA ILE A 45 -0.26 11.86 0.15
C ILE A 45 -0.30 11.29 1.56
N LEU A 46 -0.71 10.03 1.65
CA LEU A 46 -0.68 9.29 2.90
C LEU A 46 0.51 8.34 2.85
N VAL A 47 1.33 8.34 3.90
CA VAL A 47 2.48 7.44 3.98
C VAL A 47 2.14 6.30 4.93
N VAL A 48 2.30 5.07 4.45
CA VAL A 48 2.08 3.87 5.25
C VAL A 48 3.34 3.02 5.26
N GLU A 49 3.49 2.21 6.28
CA GLU A 49 4.66 1.36 6.43
C GLU A 49 4.27 -0.11 6.30
N VAL A 50 5.03 -0.85 5.53
CA VAL A 50 4.79 -2.29 5.35
C VAL A 50 5.11 -3.01 6.66
N GLN A 51 4.14 -3.78 7.17
CA GLN A 51 4.28 -4.53 8.40
C GLN A 51 4.43 -6.02 8.17
N GLN A 52 3.81 -6.54 7.10
CA GLN A 52 3.75 -7.97 6.90
C GLN A 52 3.42 -8.29 5.45
N HIS A 53 4.01 -9.36 4.93
CA HIS A 53 3.57 -9.96 3.68
C HIS A 53 2.53 -11.03 4.03
N ILE A 54 1.33 -10.91 3.47
CA ILE A 54 0.23 -11.80 3.85
C ILE A 54 -0.14 -12.79 2.74
N GLY A 55 0.73 -12.93 1.73
CA GLY A 55 0.52 -13.89 0.65
C GLY A 55 -0.18 -13.28 -0.55
N GLU A 56 -0.18 -14.01 -1.66
CA GLU A 56 -0.89 -13.62 -2.88
C GLU A 56 -0.57 -12.19 -3.34
N ASN A 57 0.72 -11.83 -3.29
CA ASN A 57 1.22 -10.52 -3.71
C ASN A 57 0.58 -9.37 -2.94
N THR A 58 0.20 -9.61 -1.69
CA THR A 58 -0.44 -8.62 -0.84
C THR A 58 0.43 -8.32 0.36
N VAL A 59 0.55 -7.04 0.69
CA VAL A 59 1.25 -6.60 1.89
C VAL A 59 0.27 -5.90 2.81
N ARG A 60 0.47 -6.08 4.11
CA ARG A 60 -0.30 -5.36 5.13
C ARG A 60 0.53 -4.18 5.58
N THR A 61 -0.07 -3.00 5.55
CA THR A 61 0.59 -1.76 5.94
C THR A 61 -0.18 -1.05 7.03
N VAL A 62 0.50 -0.14 7.71
CA VAL A 62 -0.10 0.66 8.78
C VAL A 62 0.20 2.13 8.52
N ASP A 63 -0.82 2.98 8.68
CA ASP A 63 -0.65 4.42 8.67
C ASP A 63 0.01 4.84 9.98
N ARG A 64 1.25 5.31 9.89
CA ARG A 64 2.06 5.66 11.06
C ARG A 64 1.55 6.90 11.78
N VAL A 65 0.77 7.72 11.11
CA VAL A 65 0.24 8.98 11.67
C VAL A 65 -1.21 8.81 12.09
N ALA A 66 -1.76 7.61 11.93
CA ALA A 66 -3.14 7.28 12.31
C ALA A 66 -4.19 8.14 11.60
N HIS A 67 -3.92 8.52 10.36
CA HIS A 67 -4.92 9.20 9.54
C HIS A 67 -6.05 8.23 9.21
N TYR A 68 -7.24 8.79 8.96
CA TYR A 68 -8.36 8.00 8.52
C TYR A 68 -8.21 7.69 7.03
N VAL A 69 -8.25 6.40 6.68
CA VAL A 69 -8.11 5.94 5.31
C VAL A 69 -9.44 5.42 4.81
N HIS A 70 -9.88 5.91 3.66
CA HIS A 70 -11.08 5.41 2.99
C HIS A 70 -10.68 4.44 1.89
N GLN A 71 -11.51 3.43 1.69
CA GLN A 71 -11.25 2.39 0.70
C GLN A 71 -11.53 2.82 -0.73
N SER A 72 -11.78 4.08 -0.99
CA SER A 72 -12.16 4.53 -2.32
C SER A 72 -10.98 5.10 -3.10
N SER A 73 -10.87 4.73 -4.36
CA SER A 73 -10.13 5.44 -5.41
C SER A 73 -8.76 5.99 -5.02
N PHE A 74 -7.92 5.21 -4.35
CA PHE A 74 -6.55 5.60 -4.09
C PHE A 74 -5.62 4.94 -5.10
N ASN A 75 -4.61 5.71 -5.53
CA ASN A 75 -3.49 5.17 -6.28
C ASN A 75 -2.31 5.04 -5.33
N LEU A 76 -1.62 3.91 -5.44
CA LEU A 76 -0.49 3.62 -4.57
C LEU A 76 0.78 3.55 -5.40
N PHE A 77 1.83 4.20 -4.91
CA PHE A 77 3.16 4.17 -5.52
C PHE A 77 4.18 3.74 -4.48
N ALA A 78 5.05 2.86 -4.88
CA ALA A 78 6.15 2.41 -4.01
C ALA A 78 7.48 2.90 -4.54
#